data_e9e57e9b1c3312435cbd3ae192939f65
#
_entry.id   e9e57e9b1c3312435cbd3ae192939f65
#
_cell.length_a   1.000
_cell.length_b   1.000
_cell.length_c   1.000
_cell.angle_alpha   90.00
_cell.angle_beta   90.00
_cell.angle_gamma   90.00
#
_symmetry.space_group_name_H-M   'P 1'
#
loop_
_entity.id
_entity.type
_entity.pdbx_description
1 polymer ?
#
loop_
_entity_poly.entity_id
_entity_poly.type
_entity_poly.pdbx_seq_one_letter_code
_entity_poly.pdbx_strand_id
1 'polypeptide(L)'
;MSPAPSLPSPPIPEEDGYLAHLRLEKRLSPETVAAYQSDLRLFFRQAAGEASPPPAPAVASAGLEAMTLARLRAFLRGVAELGFAPSSISRYLSALKSYSAWLAEEGHLALDPARVLKGPKQQRYKPSSLTHDEMDSLYDTLEAKAAEGSPAALRDLCLIELLYGLGLRISEGIGLKLDHVNLSEAAVLVQGKGSKQRLVPLGGKVSGSLRRYLEIWNGTGRTDTVLLNRFGRSLSRMGAWKIVQRLCRDAGITTPVSPHTFRHTFATHLIMAGADLRSVQEMLGHTDISTTQIYTHLDQDYLREVHKSFHPRNRGGKT
;
A
#
# COMPACT_ATOMS: atom_id res chain seq x y z
N MET A 1 -2.00 38.45 11.80
CA MET A 1 -2.72 37.63 12.78
C MET A 1 -2.02 36.28 12.85
N SER A 2 -1.26 36.05 13.92
CA SER A 2 -0.64 34.76 14.18
C SER A 2 -1.73 33.71 14.43
N PRO A 3 -1.62 32.48 13.92
CA PRO A 3 -2.57 31.43 14.26
C PRO A 3 -2.48 31.14 15.76
N ALA A 4 -3.64 31.06 16.40
CA ALA A 4 -3.74 30.73 17.82
C ALA A 4 -3.02 29.38 18.07
N PRO A 5 -2.31 29.20 19.21
CA PRO A 5 -1.69 27.94 19.53
C PRO A 5 -2.76 26.85 19.60
N SER A 6 -2.57 25.80 18.82
CA SER A 6 -3.43 24.63 18.88
C SER A 6 -3.37 24.04 20.29
N LEU A 7 -4.51 23.94 20.96
CA LEU A 7 -4.61 23.25 22.24
C LEU A 7 -4.02 21.84 22.12
N PRO A 8 -3.26 21.37 23.11
CA PRO A 8 -2.73 20.03 23.09
C PRO A 8 -3.89 19.02 23.00
N SER A 9 -3.78 18.08 22.09
CA SER A 9 -4.80 17.03 21.93
C SER A 9 -4.96 16.26 23.25
N PRO A 10 -6.18 15.92 23.67
CA PRO A 10 -6.37 15.13 24.88
C PRO A 10 -5.57 13.82 24.78
N PRO A 11 -4.93 13.38 25.87
CA PRO A 11 -4.17 12.15 25.90
C PRO A 11 -5.08 10.95 25.65
N ILE A 12 -4.57 9.96 24.94
CA ILE A 12 -5.22 8.63 24.91
C ILE A 12 -4.90 7.98 26.26
N PRO A 13 -5.91 7.55 27.04
CA PRO A 13 -5.64 6.81 28.28
C PRO A 13 -4.79 5.57 27.99
N GLU A 14 -3.82 5.27 28.86
CA GLU A 14 -2.93 4.10 28.73
C GLU A 14 -2.23 3.98 27.36
N GLU A 15 -1.96 5.13 26.68
CA GLU A 15 -1.43 5.18 25.30
C GLU A 15 -0.16 4.36 25.15
N ASP A 16 0.81 4.55 26.05
CA ASP A 16 2.13 3.91 25.95
C ASP A 16 2.03 2.39 26.08
N GLY A 17 1.22 1.90 27.01
CA GLY A 17 0.95 0.46 27.21
C GLY A 17 0.31 -0.15 25.96
N TYR A 18 -0.71 0.50 25.43
CA TYR A 18 -1.37 0.02 24.22
C TYR A 18 -0.44 0.02 22.99
N LEU A 19 0.35 1.08 22.79
CA LEU A 19 1.30 1.15 21.66
C LEU A 19 2.41 0.09 21.80
N ALA A 20 2.84 -0.23 23.03
CA ALA A 20 3.78 -1.32 23.30
C ALA A 20 3.14 -2.68 22.93
N HIS A 21 1.91 -2.95 23.38
CA HIS A 21 1.14 -4.14 22.99
C HIS A 21 1.03 -4.32 21.47
N LEU A 22 0.67 -3.24 20.73
CA LEU A 22 0.57 -3.31 19.27
C LEU A 22 1.92 -3.65 18.60
N ARG A 23 3.03 -3.11 19.14
CA ARG A 23 4.37 -3.31 18.57
C ARG A 23 4.95 -4.68 18.94
N LEU A 24 4.91 -5.04 20.19
CA LEU A 24 5.62 -6.19 20.75
C LEU A 24 4.82 -7.49 20.65
N GLU A 25 3.54 -7.45 20.99
CA GLU A 25 2.69 -8.64 21.03
C GLU A 25 1.98 -8.86 19.69
N LYS A 26 1.27 -7.84 19.16
CA LYS A 26 0.57 -7.94 17.88
C LYS A 26 1.51 -7.80 16.68
N ARG A 27 2.75 -7.36 16.87
CA ARG A 27 3.78 -7.19 15.84
C ARG A 27 3.26 -6.43 14.60
N LEU A 28 2.46 -5.39 14.84
CA LEU A 28 1.93 -4.55 13.77
C LEU A 28 3.02 -3.66 13.18
N SER A 29 2.85 -3.28 11.90
CA SER A 29 3.79 -2.36 11.27
C SER A 29 3.72 -0.96 11.89
N PRO A 30 4.84 -0.19 11.88
CA PRO A 30 4.86 1.18 12.40
C PRO A 30 3.75 2.06 11.83
N GLU A 31 3.42 1.90 10.53
CA GLU A 31 2.35 2.64 9.86
C GLU A 31 0.98 2.29 10.41
N THR A 32 0.73 1.01 10.72
CA THR A 32 -0.53 0.56 11.31
C THR A 32 -0.67 1.10 12.73
N VAL A 33 0.41 1.05 13.51
CA VAL A 33 0.44 1.61 14.87
C VAL A 33 0.15 3.11 14.85
N ALA A 34 0.83 3.86 13.97
CA ALA A 34 0.61 5.30 13.82
C ALA A 34 -0.83 5.63 13.35
N ALA A 35 -1.39 4.81 12.45
CA ALA A 35 -2.77 4.96 12.01
C ALA A 35 -3.77 4.75 13.16
N TYR A 36 -3.61 3.68 13.95
CA TYR A 36 -4.46 3.40 15.11
C TYR A 36 -4.35 4.50 16.16
N GLN A 37 -3.13 4.95 16.46
CA GLN A 37 -2.89 6.06 17.37
C GLN A 37 -3.62 7.34 16.91
N SER A 38 -3.52 7.69 15.62
CA SER A 38 -4.21 8.84 15.03
C SER A 38 -5.73 8.71 15.12
N ASP A 39 -6.26 7.50 14.89
CA ASP A 39 -7.69 7.21 14.94
C ASP A 39 -8.25 7.36 16.37
N LEU A 40 -7.52 6.85 17.37
CA LEU A 40 -7.89 6.98 18.78
C LEU A 40 -7.82 8.44 19.24
N ARG A 41 -6.79 9.19 18.82
CA ARG A 41 -6.70 10.65 19.12
C ARG A 41 -7.90 11.40 18.56
N LEU A 42 -8.39 11.03 17.37
CA LEU A 42 -9.59 11.65 16.82
C LEU A 42 -10.83 11.33 17.67
N PHE A 43 -10.99 10.07 18.09
CA PHE A 43 -12.08 9.65 18.97
C PHE A 43 -12.06 10.42 20.30
N PHE A 44 -10.93 10.46 21.00
CA PHE A 44 -10.83 11.12 22.30
C PHE A 44 -10.99 12.65 22.19
N ARG A 45 -10.48 13.28 21.12
CA ARG A 45 -10.76 14.71 20.85
C ARG A 45 -12.25 14.98 20.68
N GLN A 46 -12.94 14.14 19.93
CA GLN A 46 -14.37 14.30 19.75
C GLN A 46 -15.13 14.04 21.06
N ALA A 47 -14.70 13.06 21.84
CA ALA A 47 -15.28 12.77 23.14
C ALA A 47 -15.07 13.91 24.16
N ALA A 48 -13.96 14.66 24.06
CA ALA A 48 -13.67 15.85 24.86
C ALA A 48 -14.41 17.11 24.38
N GLY A 49 -15.12 17.05 23.25
CA GLY A 49 -15.83 18.21 22.67
C GLY A 49 -14.94 19.18 21.91
N GLU A 50 -13.69 18.79 21.59
CA GLU A 50 -12.70 19.65 20.91
C GLU A 50 -12.77 19.57 19.37
N ALA A 51 -13.54 18.64 18.81
CA ALA A 51 -13.69 18.45 17.38
C ALA A 51 -15.00 19.03 16.84
N SER A 52 -14.93 19.76 15.74
CA SER A 52 -16.12 20.27 15.03
C SER A 52 -16.50 19.30 13.90
N PRO A 53 -17.80 18.96 13.73
CA PRO A 53 -18.95 19.44 14.52
C PRO A 53 -19.06 18.68 15.86
N PRO A 54 -19.65 19.30 16.88
CA PRO A 54 -19.84 18.66 18.17
C PRO A 54 -20.81 17.48 18.04
N PRO A 55 -20.48 16.31 18.63
CA PRO A 55 -21.47 15.26 18.79
C PRO A 55 -22.54 15.72 19.81
N ALA A 56 -23.67 14.98 19.82
CA ALA A 56 -24.74 15.15 20.80
C ALA A 56 -24.22 15.30 22.24
N PRO A 57 -25.01 15.85 23.17
CA PRO A 57 -24.63 16.61 24.35
C PRO A 57 -23.40 16.06 25.08
N ALA A 58 -22.35 16.89 25.05
CA ALA A 58 -21.05 16.58 25.60
C ALA A 58 -21.08 16.61 27.14
N VAL A 59 -20.78 15.47 27.74
CA VAL A 59 -20.07 15.48 29.02
C VAL A 59 -18.58 15.41 28.63
N ALA A 60 -17.86 16.47 28.85
CA ALA A 60 -16.43 16.56 28.59
C ALA A 60 -15.68 15.57 29.50
N SER A 61 -15.42 14.35 29.00
CA SER A 61 -14.57 13.38 29.67
C SER A 61 -13.60 12.80 28.65
N ALA A 62 -12.34 13.15 28.82
CA ALA A 62 -11.26 12.69 27.96
C ALA A 62 -10.64 11.37 28.42
N GLY A 63 -11.20 10.73 29.44
CA GLY A 63 -10.69 9.51 30.07
C GLY A 63 -11.34 8.21 29.57
N LEU A 64 -11.06 7.11 30.30
CA LEU A 64 -11.61 5.77 30.01
C LEU A 64 -13.14 5.71 30.05
N GLU A 65 -13.79 6.62 30.77
CA GLU A 65 -15.24 6.80 30.80
C GLU A 65 -15.82 7.21 29.42
N ALA A 66 -14.98 7.64 28.49
CA ALA A 66 -15.38 7.84 27.10
C ALA A 66 -15.63 6.50 26.36
N MET A 67 -15.03 5.41 26.83
CA MET A 67 -15.12 4.10 26.20
C MET A 67 -16.45 3.41 26.51
N THR A 68 -17.54 3.99 26.05
CA THR A 68 -18.88 3.41 26.14
C THR A 68 -19.44 3.05 24.78
N LEU A 69 -20.30 2.02 24.71
CA LEU A 69 -20.94 1.62 23.45
C LEU A 69 -21.69 2.79 22.79
N ALA A 70 -22.35 3.65 23.57
CA ALA A 70 -23.09 4.80 23.07
C ALA A 70 -22.17 5.82 22.36
N ARG A 71 -21.03 6.17 22.97
CA ARG A 71 -20.06 7.11 22.41
C ARG A 71 -19.33 6.54 21.21
N LEU A 72 -18.94 5.26 21.26
CA LEU A 72 -18.34 4.57 20.12
C LEU A 72 -19.27 4.56 18.91
N ARG A 73 -20.57 4.30 19.12
CA ARG A 73 -21.58 4.37 18.06
C ARG A 73 -21.78 5.79 17.55
N ALA A 74 -21.85 6.78 18.42
CA ALA A 74 -21.98 8.19 18.05
C ALA A 74 -20.79 8.67 17.20
N PHE A 75 -19.56 8.31 17.59
CA PHE A 75 -18.34 8.59 16.82
C PHE A 75 -18.41 7.99 15.40
N LEU A 76 -18.68 6.68 15.30
CA LEU A 76 -18.75 6.01 14.00
C LEU A 76 -19.87 6.56 13.11
N ARG A 77 -21.00 6.97 13.69
CA ARG A 77 -22.07 7.65 12.96
C ARG A 77 -21.63 9.04 12.50
N GLY A 78 -21.01 9.83 13.37
CA GLY A 78 -20.54 11.18 13.04
C GLY A 78 -19.52 11.18 11.89
N VAL A 79 -18.53 10.25 11.89
CA VAL A 79 -17.59 10.16 10.78
C VAL A 79 -18.26 9.67 9.48
N ALA A 80 -19.34 8.88 9.57
CA ALA A 80 -20.12 8.47 8.40
C ALA A 80 -20.93 9.65 7.82
N GLU A 81 -21.57 10.45 8.68
CA GLU A 81 -22.34 11.65 8.30
C GLU A 81 -21.44 12.73 7.68
N LEU A 82 -20.18 12.82 8.10
CA LEU A 82 -19.16 13.67 7.49
C LEU A 82 -18.65 13.16 6.12
N GLY A 83 -19.18 12.06 5.62
CA GLY A 83 -18.84 11.53 4.30
C GLY A 83 -17.50 10.80 4.23
N PHE A 84 -16.94 10.34 5.36
CA PHE A 84 -15.72 9.53 5.32
C PHE A 84 -15.95 8.23 4.55
N ALA A 85 -14.92 7.80 3.79
CA ALA A 85 -14.99 6.59 3.01
C ALA A 85 -15.26 5.35 3.89
N PRO A 86 -16.04 4.35 3.42
CA PRO A 86 -16.33 3.13 4.18
C PRO A 86 -15.08 2.39 4.67
N SER A 87 -13.97 2.45 3.91
CA SER A 87 -12.68 1.89 4.30
C SER A 87 -12.07 2.61 5.52
N SER A 88 -12.20 3.94 5.58
CA SER A 88 -11.77 4.74 6.74
C SER A 88 -12.60 4.42 7.98
N ILE A 89 -13.92 4.31 7.83
CA ILE A 89 -14.81 3.94 8.93
C ILE A 89 -14.48 2.52 9.45
N SER A 90 -14.19 1.58 8.56
CA SER A 90 -13.76 0.23 8.92
C SER A 90 -12.43 0.25 9.68
N ARG A 91 -11.49 1.15 9.33
CA ARG A 91 -10.23 1.30 10.04
C ARG A 91 -10.43 1.89 11.43
N TYR A 92 -11.24 2.94 11.57
CA TYR A 92 -11.63 3.49 12.88
C TYR A 92 -12.23 2.41 13.78
N LEU A 93 -13.18 1.64 13.24
CA LEU A 93 -13.78 0.53 13.99
C LEU A 93 -12.73 -0.50 14.43
N SER A 94 -11.77 -0.84 13.57
CA SER A 94 -10.70 -1.79 13.90
C SER A 94 -9.80 -1.25 15.01
N ALA A 95 -9.42 0.03 14.96
CA ALA A 95 -8.62 0.68 16.00
C ALA A 95 -9.36 0.70 17.34
N LEU A 96 -10.65 1.11 17.33
CA LEU A 96 -11.49 1.14 18.54
C LEU A 96 -11.71 -0.25 19.14
N LYS A 97 -11.96 -1.26 18.32
CA LYS A 97 -12.09 -2.65 18.79
C LYS A 97 -10.80 -3.19 19.39
N SER A 98 -9.67 -2.96 18.72
CA SER A 98 -8.37 -3.41 19.21
C SER A 98 -8.04 -2.76 20.55
N TYR A 99 -8.27 -1.46 20.68
CA TYR A 99 -7.99 -0.72 21.91
C TYR A 99 -8.95 -1.12 23.06
N SER A 100 -10.25 -1.25 22.78
CA SER A 100 -11.27 -1.63 23.74
C SER A 100 -11.05 -3.05 24.29
N ALA A 101 -10.68 -3.99 23.39
CA ALA A 101 -10.37 -5.36 23.80
C ALA A 101 -9.13 -5.41 24.71
N TRP A 102 -8.05 -4.68 24.33
CA TRP A 102 -6.85 -4.59 25.14
C TRP A 102 -7.13 -3.98 26.51
N LEU A 103 -7.90 -2.89 26.61
CA LEU A 103 -8.29 -2.30 27.89
C LEU A 103 -9.06 -3.29 28.78
N ALA A 104 -9.89 -4.14 28.20
CA ALA A 104 -10.62 -5.16 28.94
C ALA A 104 -9.71 -6.33 29.37
N GLU A 105 -8.76 -6.73 28.53
CA GLU A 105 -7.75 -7.76 28.84
C GLU A 105 -6.82 -7.32 29.97
N GLU A 106 -6.41 -6.03 29.98
CA GLU A 106 -5.57 -5.44 31.05
C GLU A 106 -6.36 -5.04 32.30
N GLY A 107 -7.68 -5.23 32.33
CA GLY A 107 -8.52 -4.94 33.51
C GLY A 107 -8.85 -3.45 33.67
N HIS A 108 -8.52 -2.57 32.72
CA HIS A 108 -8.89 -1.14 32.74
C HIS A 108 -10.38 -0.93 32.48
N LEU A 109 -11.05 -1.88 31.82
CA LEU A 109 -12.49 -1.92 31.60
C LEU A 109 -13.06 -3.26 32.08
N ALA A 110 -14.22 -3.22 32.73
CA ALA A 110 -14.91 -4.43 33.17
C ALA A 110 -15.42 -5.31 32.04
N LEU A 111 -15.74 -4.69 30.88
CA LEU A 111 -16.22 -5.35 29.66
C LEU A 111 -15.71 -4.58 28.44
N ASP A 112 -15.57 -5.27 27.31
CA ASP A 112 -15.25 -4.66 26.03
C ASP A 112 -16.53 -4.07 25.35
N PRO A 113 -16.76 -2.73 25.39
CA PRO A 113 -17.94 -2.11 24.79
C PRO A 113 -17.92 -2.14 23.25
N ALA A 114 -16.76 -2.30 22.60
CA ALA A 114 -16.64 -2.34 21.16
C ALA A 114 -16.94 -3.72 20.56
N ARG A 115 -17.02 -4.79 21.36
CA ARG A 115 -17.22 -6.17 20.90
C ARG A 115 -18.44 -6.33 19.99
N VAL A 116 -19.54 -5.66 20.32
CA VAL A 116 -20.81 -5.75 19.59
C VAL A 116 -20.93 -4.81 18.38
N LEU A 117 -19.96 -3.93 18.17
CA LEU A 117 -19.98 -3.02 17.04
C LEU A 117 -19.81 -3.80 15.73
N LYS A 118 -20.62 -3.44 14.74
CA LYS A 118 -20.53 -3.97 13.37
C LYS A 118 -20.06 -2.88 12.44
N GLY A 119 -19.16 -3.23 11.53
CA GLY A 119 -18.69 -2.32 10.49
C GLY A 119 -19.76 -2.05 9.43
N PRO A 120 -19.59 -1.00 8.64
CA PRO A 120 -20.42 -0.79 7.47
C PRO A 120 -20.36 -2.04 6.59
N LYS A 121 -21.48 -2.41 5.95
CA LYS A 121 -21.44 -3.42 4.91
C LYS A 121 -20.49 -2.92 3.83
N GLN A 122 -19.31 -3.49 3.78
CA GLN A 122 -18.40 -3.20 2.65
C GLN A 122 -19.12 -3.67 1.40
N GLN A 123 -19.50 -2.74 0.53
CA GLN A 123 -19.67 -3.09 -0.86
C GLN A 123 -18.33 -3.72 -1.26
N ARG A 124 -18.34 -5.02 -1.54
CA ARG A 124 -17.18 -5.70 -2.11
C ARG A 124 -16.91 -4.99 -3.43
N TYR A 125 -16.02 -3.99 -3.38
CA TYR A 125 -15.45 -3.42 -4.58
C TYR A 125 -14.79 -4.59 -5.27
N LYS A 126 -15.37 -5.06 -6.38
CA LYS A 126 -14.68 -6.06 -7.21
C LYS A 126 -13.40 -5.36 -7.63
N PRO A 127 -12.23 -5.86 -7.24
CA PRO A 127 -10.99 -5.28 -7.69
C PRO A 127 -11.02 -5.32 -9.21
N SER A 128 -11.10 -4.16 -9.87
CA SER A 128 -11.04 -4.07 -11.31
C SER A 128 -9.61 -4.33 -11.74
N SER A 129 -9.38 -5.38 -12.49
CA SER A 129 -8.16 -5.50 -13.29
C SER A 129 -8.31 -4.67 -14.55
N LEU A 130 -7.22 -4.10 -15.02
CA LEU A 130 -7.17 -3.51 -16.36
C LEU A 130 -7.25 -4.62 -17.41
N THR A 131 -7.89 -4.34 -18.52
CA THR A 131 -7.92 -5.24 -19.68
C THR A 131 -6.56 -5.23 -20.39
N HIS A 132 -6.35 -6.19 -21.30
CA HIS A 132 -5.15 -6.20 -22.15
C HIS A 132 -5.08 -4.94 -23.01
N ASP A 133 -6.19 -4.50 -23.61
CA ASP A 133 -6.25 -3.30 -24.45
C ASP A 133 -5.94 -2.02 -23.66
N GLU A 134 -6.44 -1.92 -22.41
CA GLU A 134 -6.10 -0.79 -21.53
C GLU A 134 -4.61 -0.79 -21.16
N MET A 135 -4.02 -1.96 -20.93
CA MET A 135 -2.59 -2.07 -20.66
C MET A 135 -1.75 -1.76 -21.91
N ASP A 136 -2.16 -2.21 -23.08
CA ASP A 136 -1.48 -1.91 -24.35
C ASP A 136 -1.53 -0.41 -24.64
N SER A 137 -2.70 0.25 -24.51
CA SER A 137 -2.83 1.71 -24.65
C SER A 137 -1.94 2.47 -23.64
N LEU A 138 -1.83 1.99 -22.41
CA LEU A 138 -0.92 2.59 -21.42
C LEU A 138 0.54 2.47 -21.84
N TYR A 139 0.96 1.31 -22.33
CA TYR A 139 2.33 1.08 -22.77
C TYR A 139 2.66 1.86 -24.05
N ASP A 140 1.76 1.95 -25.01
CA ASP A 140 1.94 2.76 -26.22
C ASP A 140 2.18 4.23 -25.85
N THR A 141 1.37 4.75 -24.92
CA THR A 141 1.54 6.11 -24.39
C THR A 141 2.88 6.29 -23.66
N LEU A 142 3.30 5.31 -22.87
CA LEU A 142 4.56 5.35 -22.13
C LEU A 142 5.78 5.26 -23.04
N GLU A 143 5.77 4.33 -23.99
CA GLU A 143 6.90 4.15 -24.94
C GLU A 143 7.05 5.35 -25.86
N ALA A 144 5.95 5.94 -26.34
CA ALA A 144 6.00 7.17 -27.13
C ALA A 144 6.68 8.31 -26.34
N LYS A 145 6.29 8.54 -25.08
CA LYS A 145 6.94 9.54 -24.21
C LYS A 145 8.39 9.18 -23.87
N ALA A 146 8.69 7.91 -23.65
CA ALA A 146 10.03 7.45 -23.33
C ALA A 146 10.99 7.54 -24.54
N ALA A 147 10.48 7.50 -25.76
CA ALA A 147 11.26 7.70 -26.98
C ALA A 147 11.86 9.11 -27.08
N GLU A 148 11.23 10.10 -26.42
CA GLU A 148 11.75 11.47 -26.32
C GLU A 148 13.01 11.57 -25.42
N GLY A 149 13.38 10.50 -24.71
CA GLY A 149 14.58 10.44 -23.88
C GLY A 149 14.50 11.22 -22.56
N SER A 150 13.33 11.73 -22.19
CA SER A 150 13.14 12.47 -20.94
C SER A 150 13.36 11.57 -19.72
N PRO A 151 14.21 11.95 -18.73
CA PRO A 151 14.41 11.19 -17.51
C PRO A 151 13.10 10.89 -16.74
N ALA A 152 12.16 11.83 -16.78
CA ALA A 152 10.87 11.67 -16.16
C ALA A 152 10.01 10.61 -16.87
N ALA A 153 10.04 10.58 -18.20
CA ALA A 153 9.29 9.60 -18.99
C ALA A 153 9.86 8.18 -18.82
N LEU A 154 11.18 8.04 -18.84
CA LEU A 154 11.84 6.75 -18.58
C LEU A 154 11.60 6.24 -17.15
N ARG A 155 11.63 7.13 -16.15
CA ARG A 155 11.23 6.79 -14.78
C ARG A 155 9.78 6.33 -14.71
N ASP A 156 8.87 7.00 -15.38
CA ASP A 156 7.44 6.68 -15.37
C ASP A 156 7.17 5.32 -16.02
N LEU A 157 7.86 5.02 -17.12
CA LEU A 157 7.86 3.67 -17.72
C LEU A 157 8.36 2.62 -16.72
N CYS A 158 9.51 2.86 -16.08
CA CYS A 158 10.04 1.94 -15.05
C CYS A 158 9.06 1.76 -13.88
N LEU A 159 8.38 2.80 -13.43
CA LEU A 159 7.38 2.67 -12.37
C LEU A 159 6.28 1.68 -12.76
N ILE A 160 5.72 1.81 -13.95
CA ILE A 160 4.67 0.87 -14.43
C ILE A 160 5.23 -0.53 -14.64
N GLU A 161 6.44 -0.69 -15.16
CA GLU A 161 7.10 -2.00 -15.28
C GLU A 161 7.32 -2.67 -13.92
N LEU A 162 7.68 -1.93 -12.88
CA LEU A 162 7.80 -2.48 -11.54
C LEU A 162 6.44 -2.89 -10.96
N LEU A 163 5.39 -2.10 -11.19
CA LEU A 163 4.05 -2.37 -10.64
C LEU A 163 3.31 -3.48 -11.38
N TYR A 164 3.35 -3.49 -12.72
CA TYR A 164 2.67 -4.47 -13.56
C TYR A 164 3.61 -5.55 -14.07
N GLY A 165 4.77 -5.19 -14.62
CA GLY A 165 5.72 -6.17 -15.16
C GLY A 165 6.26 -7.14 -14.10
N LEU A 166 6.38 -6.70 -12.84
CA LEU A 166 6.86 -7.52 -11.72
C LEU A 166 5.81 -7.72 -10.61
N GLY A 167 4.65 -7.12 -10.71
CA GLY A 167 3.60 -7.22 -9.70
C GLY A 167 3.99 -6.64 -8.33
N LEU A 168 4.94 -5.70 -8.24
CA LEU A 168 5.39 -5.15 -6.97
C LEU A 168 4.31 -4.30 -6.30
N ARG A 169 4.31 -4.29 -4.94
CA ARG A 169 3.57 -3.27 -4.19
C ARG A 169 4.22 -1.90 -4.46
N ILE A 170 3.44 -0.82 -4.42
CA ILE A 170 3.99 0.53 -4.63
C ILE A 170 5.14 0.84 -3.68
N SER A 171 5.05 0.44 -2.40
CA SER A 171 6.11 0.63 -1.42
C SER A 171 7.38 -0.16 -1.76
N GLU A 172 7.24 -1.36 -2.33
CA GLU A 172 8.35 -2.19 -2.81
C GLU A 172 9.02 -1.53 -4.02
N GLY A 173 8.23 -1.05 -5.00
CA GLY A 173 8.76 -0.41 -6.20
C GLY A 173 9.48 0.91 -5.93
N ILE A 174 8.89 1.80 -5.11
CA ILE A 174 9.55 3.08 -4.79
C ILE A 174 10.71 2.94 -3.81
N GLY A 175 10.74 1.87 -3.01
CA GLY A 175 11.83 1.54 -2.08
C GLY A 175 12.91 0.63 -2.68
N LEU A 176 12.78 0.23 -3.96
CA LEU A 176 13.76 -0.63 -4.62
C LEU A 176 15.11 0.09 -4.70
N LYS A 177 16.15 -0.56 -4.20
CA LYS A 177 17.50 -0.04 -4.19
C LYS A 177 18.30 -0.45 -5.43
N LEU A 178 19.31 0.30 -5.78
CA LEU A 178 20.17 0.02 -6.93
C LEU A 178 20.91 -1.30 -6.78
N ASP A 179 21.45 -1.59 -5.60
CA ASP A 179 22.15 -2.83 -5.25
C ASP A 179 21.26 -4.07 -5.23
N HIS A 180 19.93 -3.86 -5.20
CA HIS A 180 18.94 -4.93 -5.31
C HIS A 180 18.54 -5.24 -6.76
N VAL A 181 19.03 -4.50 -7.75
CA VAL A 181 18.75 -4.72 -9.18
C VAL A 181 19.93 -5.43 -9.82
N ASN A 182 19.77 -6.69 -10.16
CA ASN A 182 20.78 -7.45 -10.88
C ASN A 182 20.33 -7.68 -12.33
N LEU A 183 20.80 -6.80 -13.24
CA LEU A 183 20.47 -6.89 -14.66
C LEU A 183 21.18 -8.05 -15.37
N SER A 184 22.32 -8.53 -14.87
CA SER A 184 23.04 -9.67 -15.45
C SER A 184 22.34 -10.99 -15.13
N GLU A 185 21.84 -11.14 -13.91
CA GLU A 185 21.06 -12.30 -13.47
C GLU A 185 19.56 -12.17 -13.80
N ALA A 186 19.17 -11.08 -14.43
CA ALA A 186 17.77 -10.76 -14.75
C ALA A 186 16.83 -10.97 -13.53
N ALA A 187 17.17 -10.40 -12.39
CA ALA A 187 16.42 -10.53 -11.14
C ALA A 187 16.47 -9.25 -10.29
N VAL A 188 15.45 -9.03 -9.49
CA VAL A 188 15.43 -8.01 -8.43
C VAL A 188 15.18 -8.65 -7.08
N LEU A 189 15.87 -8.17 -6.06
CA LEU A 189 15.66 -8.55 -4.67
C LEU A 189 14.65 -7.57 -4.05
N VAL A 190 13.47 -8.06 -3.71
CA VAL A 190 12.38 -7.25 -3.17
C VAL A 190 12.27 -7.45 -1.67
N GLN A 191 12.31 -6.36 -0.91
CA GLN A 191 12.05 -6.39 0.53
C GLN A 191 10.54 -6.32 0.81
N GLY A 192 10.01 -7.35 1.48
CA GLY A 192 8.64 -7.41 1.92
C GLY A 192 8.45 -6.99 3.39
N LYS A 193 7.25 -7.20 3.92
CA LYS A 193 6.92 -6.92 5.34
C LYS A 193 7.75 -7.82 6.27
N GLY A 194 8.29 -7.25 7.35
CA GLY A 194 9.03 -8.02 8.38
C GLY A 194 10.41 -8.49 7.92
N SER A 195 11.12 -7.71 7.11
CA SER A 195 12.46 -8.02 6.59
C SER A 195 12.57 -9.29 5.74
N LYS A 196 11.42 -9.88 5.33
CA LYS A 196 11.42 -10.98 4.38
C LYS A 196 11.80 -10.47 3.00
N GLN A 197 12.69 -11.21 2.34
CA GLN A 197 13.15 -10.90 0.98
C GLN A 197 12.66 -11.98 0.02
N ARG A 198 12.42 -11.58 -1.24
CA ARG A 198 12.17 -12.49 -2.34
C ARG A 198 12.86 -12.02 -3.60
N LEU A 199 13.33 -12.96 -4.40
CA LEU A 199 13.77 -12.68 -5.76
C LEU A 199 12.58 -12.68 -6.72
N VAL A 200 12.51 -11.66 -7.57
CA VAL A 200 11.51 -11.56 -8.63
C VAL A 200 12.24 -11.51 -9.97
N PRO A 201 11.93 -12.42 -10.91
CA PRO A 201 12.59 -12.46 -12.21
C PRO A 201 12.23 -11.23 -13.04
N LEU A 202 13.23 -10.68 -13.77
CA LEU A 202 13.05 -9.59 -14.72
C LEU A 202 12.75 -10.16 -16.11
N GLY A 203 11.60 -9.83 -16.66
CA GLY A 203 11.33 -10.06 -18.07
C GLY A 203 12.19 -9.14 -18.96
N GLY A 204 12.39 -9.51 -20.22
CA GLY A 204 13.27 -8.79 -21.13
C GLY A 204 12.89 -7.31 -21.32
N LYS A 205 11.59 -6.99 -21.42
CA LYS A 205 11.09 -5.61 -21.55
C LYS A 205 11.32 -4.80 -20.28
N VAL A 206 11.09 -5.40 -19.10
CA VAL A 206 11.37 -4.75 -17.79
C VAL A 206 12.86 -4.47 -17.64
N SER A 207 13.72 -5.45 -17.97
CA SER A 207 15.19 -5.27 -17.96
C SER A 207 15.63 -4.16 -18.90
N GLY A 208 15.06 -4.10 -20.11
CA GLY A 208 15.35 -3.06 -21.10
C GLY A 208 14.95 -1.67 -20.60
N SER A 209 13.76 -1.52 -20.03
CA SER A 209 13.27 -0.25 -19.48
C SER A 209 14.12 0.23 -18.30
N LEU A 210 14.48 -0.70 -17.38
CA LEU A 210 15.38 -0.39 -16.26
C LEU A 210 16.76 0.05 -16.76
N ARG A 211 17.36 -0.66 -17.72
CA ARG A 211 18.66 -0.31 -18.29
C ARG A 211 18.64 1.11 -18.88
N ARG A 212 17.68 1.41 -19.75
CA ARG A 212 17.51 2.75 -20.36
C ARG A 212 17.40 3.85 -19.30
N TYR A 213 16.66 3.61 -18.24
CA TYR A 213 16.51 4.58 -17.17
C TYR A 213 17.79 4.72 -16.33
N LEU A 214 18.46 3.62 -16.00
CA LEU A 214 19.69 3.63 -15.19
C LEU A 214 20.87 4.26 -15.92
N GLU A 215 20.93 4.18 -17.25
CA GLU A 215 21.97 4.84 -18.07
C GLU A 215 21.95 6.37 -17.94
N ILE A 216 20.75 6.96 -17.77
CA ILE A 216 20.59 8.41 -17.58
C ILE A 216 20.39 8.81 -16.11
N TRP A 217 20.33 7.82 -15.23
CA TRP A 217 20.17 8.03 -13.81
C TRP A 217 21.47 8.57 -13.23
N ASN A 218 21.58 9.89 -13.11
CA ASN A 218 22.73 10.51 -12.45
C ASN A 218 22.48 10.51 -10.97
N GLY A 219 22.82 9.44 -10.26
CA GLY A 219 22.77 9.41 -8.81
C GLY A 219 23.47 10.63 -8.24
N THR A 220 22.71 11.60 -7.76
CA THR A 220 23.24 12.79 -7.09
C THR A 220 23.86 12.44 -5.71
N GLY A 221 24.08 11.15 -5.44
CA GLY A 221 24.64 10.65 -4.16
C GLY A 221 23.72 10.84 -2.94
N ARG A 222 22.47 11.31 -3.14
CA ARG A 222 21.54 11.60 -2.04
C ARG A 222 20.62 10.44 -1.67
N THR A 223 20.58 9.40 -2.48
CA THR A 223 19.74 8.21 -2.27
C THR A 223 20.26 7.03 -3.08
N ASP A 224 20.01 5.83 -2.61
CA ASP A 224 20.30 4.55 -3.26
C ASP A 224 19.08 3.92 -3.95
N THR A 225 17.93 4.61 -3.97
CA THR A 225 16.71 4.09 -4.58
C THR A 225 16.71 4.26 -6.10
N VAL A 226 16.13 3.28 -6.81
CA VAL A 226 16.00 3.30 -8.27
C VAL A 226 15.15 4.48 -8.74
N LEU A 227 13.94 4.64 -8.19
CA LEU A 227 13.00 5.65 -8.67
C LEU A 227 13.17 7.00 -7.97
N LEU A 228 13.53 8.02 -8.74
CA LEU A 228 13.79 9.37 -8.24
C LEU A 228 12.67 10.35 -8.63
N ASN A 229 12.46 11.33 -7.77
CA ASN A 229 11.68 12.52 -8.09
C ASN A 229 12.53 13.55 -8.85
N ARG A 230 11.92 14.65 -9.29
CA ARG A 230 12.60 15.73 -10.04
C ARG A 230 13.74 16.43 -9.28
N PHE A 231 13.86 16.18 -7.97
CA PHE A 231 14.90 16.76 -7.12
C PHE A 231 16.04 15.77 -6.83
N GLY A 232 16.07 14.60 -7.49
CA GLY A 232 17.06 13.54 -7.25
C GLY A 232 16.91 12.83 -5.90
N ARG A 233 15.73 12.89 -5.27
CA ARG A 233 15.40 12.17 -4.03
C ARG A 233 14.47 11.01 -4.35
N SER A 234 14.38 10.04 -3.44
CA SER A 234 13.46 8.91 -3.56
C SER A 234 12.03 9.37 -3.87
N LEU A 235 11.36 8.65 -4.76
CA LEU A 235 9.98 8.92 -5.12
C LEU A 235 9.06 8.61 -3.94
N SER A 236 8.23 9.56 -3.53
CA SER A 236 7.26 9.34 -2.46
C SER A 236 6.05 8.54 -2.95
N ARG A 237 5.36 7.86 -2.03
CA ARG A 237 4.11 7.12 -2.34
C ARG A 237 3.06 8.01 -3.00
N MET A 238 2.88 9.25 -2.50
CA MET A 238 1.96 10.22 -3.10
C MET A 238 2.43 10.68 -4.48
N GLY A 239 3.75 10.86 -4.66
CA GLY A 239 4.34 11.18 -5.96
C GLY A 239 4.08 10.08 -6.99
N ALA A 240 4.35 8.83 -6.64
CA ALA A 240 4.07 7.68 -7.50
C ALA A 240 2.57 7.56 -7.83
N TRP A 241 1.69 7.77 -6.84
CA TRP A 241 0.25 7.81 -7.05
C TRP A 241 -0.19 8.85 -8.09
N LYS A 242 0.30 10.09 -7.97
CA LYS A 242 0.01 11.16 -8.92
C LYS A 242 0.50 10.84 -10.34
N ILE A 243 1.67 10.20 -10.45
CA ILE A 243 2.22 9.74 -11.74
C ILE A 243 1.27 8.70 -12.35
N VAL A 244 0.91 7.66 -11.62
CA VAL A 244 -0.01 6.61 -12.08
C VAL A 244 -1.33 7.20 -12.58
N GLN A 245 -1.95 8.10 -11.80
CA GLN A 245 -3.21 8.74 -12.17
C GLN A 245 -3.10 9.56 -13.46
N ARG A 246 -2.00 10.29 -13.63
CA ARG A 246 -1.74 11.05 -14.85
C ARG A 246 -1.58 10.12 -16.04
N LEU A 247 -0.76 9.07 -15.92
CA LEU A 247 -0.48 8.15 -17.03
C LEU A 247 -1.75 7.43 -17.50
N CYS A 248 -2.59 6.96 -16.57
CA CYS A 248 -3.87 6.34 -16.92
C CYS A 248 -4.82 7.31 -17.64
N ARG A 249 -4.87 8.57 -17.21
CA ARG A 249 -5.65 9.60 -17.88
C ARG A 249 -5.12 9.88 -19.28
N ASP A 250 -3.80 10.01 -19.43
CA ASP A 250 -3.15 10.27 -20.72
C ASP A 250 -3.36 9.11 -21.72
N ALA A 251 -3.49 7.87 -21.21
CA ALA A 251 -3.80 6.68 -21.99
C ALA A 251 -5.31 6.46 -22.22
N GLY A 252 -6.19 7.38 -21.78
CA GLY A 252 -7.64 7.26 -21.95
C GLY A 252 -8.30 6.20 -21.06
N ILE A 253 -7.63 5.71 -20.02
CA ILE A 253 -8.17 4.70 -19.11
C ILE A 253 -9.19 5.34 -18.18
N THR A 254 -10.43 4.88 -18.25
CA THR A 254 -11.55 5.35 -17.41
C THR A 254 -11.77 4.48 -16.18
N THR A 255 -11.27 3.26 -16.19
CA THR A 255 -11.31 2.33 -15.05
C THR A 255 -10.62 2.98 -13.84
N PRO A 256 -11.24 3.00 -12.64
CA PRO A 256 -10.60 3.51 -11.44
C PRO A 256 -9.34 2.72 -11.10
N VAL A 257 -8.20 3.35 -11.22
CA VAL A 257 -6.88 2.71 -11.05
C VAL A 257 -6.23 3.13 -9.75
N SER A 258 -5.67 2.16 -9.06
CA SER A 258 -4.81 2.32 -7.91
C SER A 258 -3.51 1.52 -8.11
N PRO A 259 -2.46 1.76 -7.32
CA PRO A 259 -1.27 0.90 -7.40
C PRO A 259 -1.55 -0.58 -7.13
N HIS A 260 -2.59 -0.89 -6.36
CA HIS A 260 -3.03 -2.27 -6.14
C HIS A 260 -3.73 -2.86 -7.36
N THR A 261 -4.36 -2.02 -8.21
CA THR A 261 -4.96 -2.46 -9.48
C THR A 261 -3.92 -3.07 -10.40
N PHE A 262 -2.73 -2.48 -10.55
CA PHE A 262 -1.66 -3.04 -11.39
C PHE A 262 -1.19 -4.40 -10.91
N ARG A 263 -0.98 -4.55 -9.61
CA ARG A 263 -0.60 -5.85 -9.04
C ARG A 263 -1.71 -6.90 -9.18
N HIS A 264 -2.97 -6.49 -9.06
CA HIS A 264 -4.11 -7.36 -9.31
C HIS A 264 -4.20 -7.74 -10.80
N THR A 265 -3.99 -6.78 -11.70
CA THR A 265 -3.92 -7.01 -13.15
C THR A 265 -2.80 -7.98 -13.51
N PHE A 266 -1.59 -7.82 -12.93
CA PHE A 266 -0.49 -8.77 -13.07
C PHE A 266 -0.92 -10.20 -12.73
N ALA A 267 -1.50 -10.39 -11.53
CA ALA A 267 -1.94 -11.71 -11.09
C ALA A 267 -3.02 -12.29 -12.01
N THR A 268 -4.02 -11.48 -12.36
CA THR A 268 -5.14 -11.90 -13.20
C THR A 268 -4.65 -12.31 -14.59
N HIS A 269 -3.79 -11.49 -15.21
CA HIS A 269 -3.29 -11.78 -16.56
C HIS A 269 -2.40 -13.03 -16.61
N LEU A 270 -1.56 -13.26 -15.60
CA LEU A 270 -0.78 -14.48 -15.51
C LEU A 270 -1.66 -15.72 -15.38
N ILE A 271 -2.66 -15.68 -14.49
CA ILE A 271 -3.60 -16.80 -14.30
C ILE A 271 -4.43 -17.06 -15.57
N MET A 272 -4.94 -16.01 -16.21
CA MET A 272 -5.69 -16.11 -17.46
C MET A 272 -4.82 -16.66 -18.60
N ALA A 273 -3.53 -16.40 -18.58
CA ALA A 273 -2.57 -16.92 -19.54
C ALA A 273 -2.18 -18.40 -19.27
N GLY A 274 -2.60 -18.97 -18.13
CA GLY A 274 -2.37 -20.37 -17.77
C GLY A 274 -1.28 -20.60 -16.72
N ALA A 275 -0.73 -19.53 -16.10
CA ALA A 275 0.22 -19.69 -14.99
C ALA A 275 -0.49 -20.32 -13.79
N ASP A 276 0.20 -21.23 -13.09
CA ASP A 276 -0.33 -21.82 -11.88
C ASP A 276 -0.42 -20.81 -10.73
N LEU A 277 -1.44 -20.98 -9.89
CA LEU A 277 -1.75 -20.05 -8.81
C LEU A 277 -0.62 -19.95 -7.78
N ARG A 278 0.11 -21.04 -7.51
CA ARG A 278 1.18 -21.10 -6.53
C ARG A 278 2.36 -20.23 -6.97
N SER A 279 2.80 -20.37 -8.22
CA SER A 279 3.86 -19.54 -8.80
C SER A 279 3.51 -18.06 -8.77
N VAL A 280 2.26 -17.70 -9.09
CA VAL A 280 1.79 -16.31 -9.00
C VAL A 280 1.80 -15.80 -7.56
N GLN A 281 1.37 -16.61 -6.58
CA GLN A 281 1.43 -16.25 -5.16
C GLN A 281 2.86 -16.07 -4.67
N GLU A 282 3.79 -16.91 -5.10
CA GLU A 282 5.21 -16.83 -4.76
C GLU A 282 5.84 -15.54 -5.32
N MET A 283 5.63 -15.21 -6.60
CA MET A 283 6.06 -13.96 -7.21
C MET A 283 5.52 -12.74 -6.46
N LEU A 284 4.27 -12.81 -6.02
CA LEU A 284 3.64 -11.74 -5.27
C LEU A 284 4.10 -11.66 -3.80
N GLY A 285 4.69 -12.72 -3.23
CA GLY A 285 5.10 -12.76 -1.83
C GLY A 285 3.90 -12.74 -0.88
N HIS A 286 2.94 -13.63 -1.07
CA HIS A 286 1.84 -13.88 -0.14
C HIS A 286 2.34 -14.72 1.04
N THR A 287 2.17 -14.22 2.27
CA THR A 287 2.80 -14.76 3.48
C THR A 287 2.08 -15.93 4.13
N ASP A 288 0.95 -16.39 3.59
CA ASP A 288 0.11 -17.42 4.24
C ASP A 288 0.51 -18.88 3.93
N ILE A 289 1.59 -19.10 3.23
CA ILE A 289 2.17 -20.44 3.12
C ILE A 289 3.36 -20.50 4.06
N SER A 290 3.14 -21.16 5.21
CA SER A 290 4.16 -21.43 6.22
C SER A 290 5.26 -22.31 5.64
N THR A 291 6.29 -21.69 5.08
CA THR A 291 7.65 -22.27 5.05
C THR A 291 8.61 -21.19 4.58
N THR A 292 9.60 -20.91 5.42
CA THR A 292 10.87 -20.32 5.00
C THR A 292 11.59 -21.40 4.19
N GLN A 293 11.14 -21.69 2.99
CA GLN A 293 11.91 -22.47 2.05
C GLN A 293 13.03 -21.57 1.53
N ILE A 294 14.25 -22.00 1.77
CA ILE A 294 15.45 -21.49 1.10
C ILE A 294 15.18 -21.70 -0.39
N TYR A 295 14.97 -20.59 -1.13
CA TYR A 295 14.80 -20.66 -2.59
C TYR A 295 16.03 -21.31 -3.20
N THR A 296 15.85 -22.50 -3.75
CA THR A 296 16.90 -23.18 -4.51
C THR A 296 16.99 -22.52 -5.90
N HIS A 297 18.15 -22.65 -6.56
CA HIS A 297 18.31 -22.17 -7.94
C HIS A 297 17.24 -22.74 -8.88
N LEU A 298 16.80 -23.98 -8.66
CA LEU A 298 15.75 -24.65 -9.43
C LEU A 298 14.39 -23.96 -9.32
N ASP A 299 14.02 -23.45 -8.13
CA ASP A 299 12.76 -22.72 -7.94
C ASP A 299 12.77 -21.38 -8.67
N GLN A 300 13.94 -20.72 -8.72
CA GLN A 300 14.12 -19.44 -9.42
C GLN A 300 14.01 -19.59 -10.94
N ASP A 301 14.62 -20.61 -11.50
CA ASP A 301 14.55 -20.88 -12.95
C ASP A 301 13.12 -21.22 -13.37
N TYR A 302 12.41 -21.98 -12.56
CA TYR A 302 10.99 -22.26 -12.80
C TYR A 302 10.13 -20.97 -12.77
N LEU A 303 10.31 -20.11 -11.77
CA LEU A 303 9.59 -18.84 -11.72
C LEU A 303 9.93 -17.91 -12.89
N ARG A 304 11.20 -17.92 -13.35
CA ARG A 304 11.61 -17.20 -14.57
C ARG A 304 10.89 -17.72 -15.80
N GLU A 305 10.80 -19.04 -15.94
CA GLU A 305 10.12 -19.67 -17.06
C GLU A 305 8.62 -19.37 -17.06
N VAL A 306 7.94 -19.50 -15.93
CA VAL A 306 6.54 -19.13 -15.75
C VAL A 306 6.32 -17.65 -16.11
N HIS A 307 7.11 -16.74 -15.57
CA HIS A 307 6.99 -15.32 -15.88
C HIS A 307 7.24 -15.04 -17.37
N LYS A 308 8.27 -15.65 -17.95
CA LYS A 308 8.61 -15.49 -19.38
C LYS A 308 7.51 -16.03 -20.29
N SER A 309 6.95 -17.20 -19.97
CA SER A 309 5.98 -17.89 -20.81
C SER A 309 4.57 -17.30 -20.73
N PHE A 310 4.16 -16.82 -19.56
CA PHE A 310 2.78 -16.44 -19.29
C PHE A 310 2.55 -14.93 -19.17
N HIS A 311 3.56 -14.13 -18.86
CA HIS A 311 3.34 -12.69 -18.73
C HIS A 311 3.17 -12.00 -20.09
N PRO A 312 2.08 -11.24 -20.32
CA PRO A 312 1.77 -10.64 -21.63
C PRO A 312 2.92 -9.75 -22.16
N ARG A 313 3.62 -9.06 -21.28
CA ARG A 313 4.76 -8.19 -21.62
C ARG A 313 5.95 -8.93 -22.23
N ASN A 314 6.06 -10.25 -22.02
CA ASN A 314 7.13 -11.08 -22.60
C ASN A 314 6.72 -11.78 -23.90
N ARG A 315 5.41 -11.91 -24.15
CA ARG A 315 4.90 -12.41 -25.43
C ARG A 315 5.14 -11.28 -26.44
N GLY A 316 5.98 -11.55 -27.44
CA GLY A 316 6.30 -10.60 -28.49
C GLY A 316 5.03 -9.96 -29.05
N GLY A 317 5.07 -8.64 -29.26
CA GLY A 317 3.99 -7.92 -29.90
C GLY A 317 3.55 -8.64 -31.16
N LYS A 318 2.24 -8.59 -31.43
CA LYS A 318 1.69 -9.06 -32.71
C LYS A 318 2.57 -8.55 -33.83
N THR A 319 3.16 -9.49 -34.57
CA THR A 319 3.68 -9.25 -35.93
C THR A 319 2.58 -8.67 -36.80
#